data_693c9c15a729a199fb1b40d115ceea71
#
_entry.id   693c9c15a729a199fb1b40d115ceea71
#
_cell.length_a   1.000
_cell.length_b   1.000
_cell.length_c   1.000
_cell.angle_alpha   90.00
_cell.angle_beta   90.00
_cell.angle_gamma   90.00
#
_symmetry.space_group_name_H-M   'P 1'
#
loop_
_entity.id
_entity.type
_entity.pdbx_description
1 polymer ?
#
loop_
_entity_poly.entity_id
_entity_poly.type
_entity_poly.pdbx_seq_one_letter_code
_entity_poly.pdbx_strand_id
1 'polypeptide(L)'
;MRVFLTGGAGYIGSHTLLEVLSEAHEVCVYDDFSNSAPEALKRVEQLTNQKFQTVTGNILDQTSVSKALADFQPDVVVHFAGKKAVGESVAKPLMYYENNVVGTLSLLRGMEAARCRRIVFSSSATVYGDPQYLPLDESHPLSATNPYGQTKLMVEHILRDWCATRPDTSAVLLRYFNPVGAHDSGKIGEDPHDIPNNLMPFVSQVAVGRRKKLQVFGGDYDTPDGTGVRDYIHVVDLAKAHAAAISFAETHAGCEAINVGTGQGASVLDVVAAFEAASGRSVPHEVVARRPGDVAACYADASKAQSLLGWQATRDLTDMCKTAWNWQRQNPDGYNG
;
A
#
# COMPACT_ATOMS: atom_id res chain seq x y z
N MET A 1 -2.22 20.98 7.83
CA MET A 1 -3.14 20.07 8.57
C MET A 1 -2.36 19.23 9.56
N ARG A 2 -3.06 18.66 10.52
CA ARG A 2 -2.54 17.66 11.45
C ARG A 2 -2.92 16.27 10.94
N VAL A 3 -1.95 15.49 10.51
CA VAL A 3 -2.15 14.20 9.83
C VAL A 3 -1.72 13.07 10.75
N PHE A 4 -2.62 12.11 11.02
CA PHE A 4 -2.34 10.93 11.84
C PHE A 4 -2.19 9.70 10.95
N LEU A 5 -0.99 9.11 10.93
CA LEU A 5 -0.67 7.96 10.08
C LEU A 5 -0.65 6.68 10.91
N THR A 6 -1.61 5.78 10.75
CA THR A 6 -1.50 4.43 11.33
C THR A 6 -0.72 3.54 10.37
N GLY A 7 0.23 2.74 10.87
CA GLY A 7 1.12 1.95 10.03
C GLY A 7 2.12 2.81 9.25
N GLY A 8 2.44 4.01 9.76
CA GLY A 8 3.27 4.98 9.07
C GLY A 8 4.75 4.63 8.98
N ALA A 9 5.22 3.62 9.73
CA ALA A 9 6.59 3.09 9.63
C ALA A 9 6.73 2.00 8.55
N GLY A 10 5.62 1.51 8.00
CA GLY A 10 5.61 0.50 6.94
C GLY A 10 6.10 1.05 5.60
N TYR A 11 6.18 0.17 4.59
CA TYR A 11 6.69 0.51 3.25
C TYR A 11 5.96 1.71 2.63
N ILE A 12 4.64 1.63 2.44
CA ILE A 12 3.85 2.71 1.84
C ILE A 12 3.75 3.89 2.82
N GLY A 13 3.58 3.60 4.12
CA GLY A 13 3.44 4.61 5.16
C GLY A 13 4.65 5.54 5.27
N SER A 14 5.88 5.02 5.23
CA SER A 14 7.11 5.83 5.32
C SER A 14 7.32 6.73 4.09
N HIS A 15 6.95 6.25 2.89
CA HIS A 15 6.98 7.10 1.69
C HIS A 15 5.90 8.17 1.73
N THR A 16 4.69 7.84 2.20
CA THR A 16 3.61 8.83 2.39
C THR A 16 3.97 9.85 3.47
N LEU A 17 4.59 9.42 4.57
CA LEU A 17 5.09 10.31 5.62
C LEU A 17 6.04 11.37 5.03
N LEU A 18 6.95 10.96 4.14
CA LEU A 18 7.90 11.87 3.49
C LEU A 18 7.15 12.92 2.64
N GLU A 19 6.20 12.51 1.81
CA GLU A 19 5.41 13.43 0.97
C GLU A 19 4.57 14.40 1.84
N VAL A 20 3.90 13.90 2.87
CA VAL A 20 3.07 14.70 3.78
C VAL A 20 3.91 15.74 4.55
N LEU A 21 5.11 15.37 4.99
CA LEU A 21 6.04 16.30 5.62
C LEU A 21 6.53 17.36 4.63
N SER A 22 6.77 17.01 3.36
CA SER A 22 7.20 17.97 2.33
C SER A 22 6.16 19.07 2.06
N GLU A 23 4.88 18.79 2.31
CA GLU A 23 3.77 19.74 2.24
C GLU A 23 3.56 20.55 3.54
N ALA A 24 4.51 20.48 4.48
CA ALA A 24 4.51 21.21 5.75
C ALA A 24 3.32 20.86 6.68
N HIS A 25 2.85 19.62 6.64
CA HIS A 25 1.87 19.12 7.60
C HIS A 25 2.53 18.72 8.93
N GLU A 26 1.81 18.86 10.03
CA GLU A 26 2.19 18.29 11.33
C GLU A 26 1.76 16.83 11.35
N VAL A 27 2.66 15.89 11.70
CA VAL A 27 2.40 14.47 11.59
C VAL A 27 2.60 13.73 12.90
N CYS A 28 1.68 12.81 13.19
CA CYS A 28 1.84 11.76 14.21
C CYS A 28 1.77 10.38 13.55
N VAL A 29 2.80 9.58 13.73
CA VAL A 29 2.85 8.18 13.32
C VAL A 29 2.43 7.29 14.47
N TYR A 30 1.48 6.37 14.23
CA TYR A 30 1.06 5.33 15.15
C TYR A 30 1.36 3.97 14.54
N ASP A 31 2.29 3.20 15.12
CA ASP A 31 2.76 1.94 14.57
C ASP A 31 3.17 0.99 15.71
N ASP A 32 2.92 -0.31 15.59
CA ASP A 32 3.35 -1.31 16.57
C ASP A 32 4.67 -1.99 16.21
N PHE A 33 5.23 -1.65 15.05
CA PHE A 33 6.46 -2.19 14.48
C PHE A 33 6.47 -3.72 14.30
N SER A 34 5.30 -4.35 14.26
CA SER A 34 5.18 -5.80 14.06
C SER A 34 5.63 -6.25 12.65
N ASN A 35 5.53 -5.37 11.64
CA ASN A 35 5.97 -5.62 10.26
C ASN A 35 6.59 -4.36 9.62
N SER A 36 7.27 -3.56 10.42
CA SER A 36 7.95 -2.33 10.02
C SER A 36 9.18 -2.11 10.91
N ALA A 37 10.06 -1.19 10.54
CA ALA A 37 11.27 -0.90 11.29
C ALA A 37 11.29 0.56 11.77
N PRO A 38 11.60 0.84 13.07
CA PRO A 38 11.81 2.21 13.56
C PRO A 38 12.89 2.98 12.77
N GLU A 39 13.82 2.26 12.16
CA GLU A 39 14.87 2.83 11.31
C GLU A 39 14.30 3.55 10.09
N ALA A 40 13.17 3.07 9.52
CA ALA A 40 12.50 3.76 8.42
C ALA A 40 12.12 5.21 8.81
N LEU A 41 11.58 5.40 10.01
CA LEU A 41 11.20 6.72 10.53
C LEU A 41 12.41 7.62 10.74
N LYS A 42 13.50 7.10 11.30
CA LYS A 42 14.75 7.86 11.46
C LYS A 42 15.30 8.33 10.12
N ARG A 43 15.23 7.48 9.10
CA ARG A 43 15.69 7.84 7.76
C ARG A 43 14.80 8.87 7.09
N VAL A 44 13.49 8.86 7.35
CA VAL A 44 12.58 9.92 6.93
C VAL A 44 12.94 11.25 7.62
N GLU A 45 13.20 11.27 8.94
CA GLU A 45 13.68 12.46 9.63
C GLU A 45 14.98 13.03 9.00
N GLN A 46 15.93 12.14 8.66
CA GLN A 46 17.18 12.54 7.99
C GLN A 46 16.96 13.09 6.58
N LEU A 47 16.01 12.52 5.81
CA LEU A 47 15.73 12.95 4.45
C LEU A 47 15.00 14.30 4.41
N THR A 48 14.10 14.54 5.35
CA THR A 48 13.27 15.75 5.40
C THR A 48 13.87 16.86 6.28
N ASN A 49 14.80 16.52 7.19
CA ASN A 49 15.26 17.37 8.27
C ASN A 49 14.10 17.92 9.12
N GLN A 50 13.01 17.16 9.23
CA GLN A 50 11.82 17.52 10.01
C GLN A 50 11.58 16.50 11.11
N LYS A 51 10.99 16.98 12.23
CA LYS A 51 10.57 16.12 13.33
C LYS A 51 9.07 15.92 13.28
N PHE A 52 8.61 14.75 13.71
CA PHE A 52 7.21 14.38 13.85
C PHE A 52 7.01 13.54 15.10
N GLN A 53 5.77 13.39 15.54
CA GLN A 53 5.46 12.57 16.70
C GLN A 53 5.42 11.09 16.28
N THR A 54 5.85 10.21 17.17
CA THR A 54 5.72 8.75 17.02
C THR A 54 5.13 8.17 18.30
N VAL A 55 4.07 7.40 18.14
CA VAL A 55 3.42 6.65 19.22
C VAL A 55 3.49 5.17 18.88
N THR A 56 4.13 4.38 19.74
CA THR A 56 4.13 2.92 19.60
C THR A 56 2.84 2.35 20.18
N GLY A 57 2.06 1.67 19.33
CA GLY A 57 0.79 1.08 19.77
C GLY A 57 0.15 0.19 18.72
N ASN A 58 -0.61 -0.80 19.19
CA ASN A 58 -1.35 -1.71 18.34
C ASN A 58 -2.75 -1.17 18.06
N ILE A 59 -3.20 -1.25 16.80
CA ILE A 59 -4.51 -0.73 16.38
C ILE A 59 -5.69 -1.45 17.06
N LEU A 60 -5.48 -2.65 17.58
CA LEU A 60 -6.47 -3.41 18.37
C LEU A 60 -6.65 -2.84 19.78
N ASP A 61 -5.67 -2.12 20.32
CA ASP A 61 -5.79 -1.45 21.61
C ASP A 61 -6.56 -0.14 21.45
N GLN A 62 -7.88 -0.25 21.61
CA GLN A 62 -8.78 0.91 21.50
C GLN A 62 -8.43 2.03 22.48
N THR A 63 -7.96 1.71 23.66
CA THR A 63 -7.60 2.72 24.68
C THR A 63 -6.37 3.49 24.24
N SER A 64 -5.34 2.79 23.76
CA SER A 64 -4.10 3.39 23.27
C SER A 64 -4.34 4.28 22.03
N VAL A 65 -5.06 3.77 21.02
CA VAL A 65 -5.33 4.55 19.80
C VAL A 65 -6.23 5.76 20.09
N SER A 66 -7.25 5.60 20.95
CA SER A 66 -8.11 6.73 21.33
C SER A 66 -7.35 7.80 22.08
N LYS A 67 -6.44 7.42 22.98
CA LYS A 67 -5.57 8.36 23.68
C LYS A 67 -4.65 9.11 22.70
N ALA A 68 -3.99 8.40 21.80
CA ALA A 68 -3.10 9.01 20.80
C ALA A 68 -3.84 10.03 19.91
N LEU A 69 -5.06 9.70 19.46
CA LEU A 69 -5.91 10.63 18.70
C LEU A 69 -6.36 11.82 19.54
N ALA A 70 -6.73 11.62 20.80
CA ALA A 70 -7.14 12.71 21.71
C ALA A 70 -5.98 13.66 22.01
N ASP A 71 -4.78 13.15 22.21
CA ASP A 71 -3.58 13.95 22.49
C ASP A 71 -3.14 14.72 21.24
N PHE A 72 -3.20 14.11 20.07
CA PHE A 72 -2.75 14.74 18.82
C PHE A 72 -3.83 15.61 18.15
N GLN A 73 -5.13 15.34 18.31
CA GLN A 73 -6.24 16.08 17.69
C GLN A 73 -6.06 16.24 16.16
N PRO A 74 -6.08 15.14 15.38
CA PRO A 74 -5.83 15.19 13.94
C PRO A 74 -7.00 15.82 13.17
N ASP A 75 -6.68 16.48 12.05
CA ASP A 75 -7.64 16.91 11.04
C ASP A 75 -8.06 15.77 10.12
N VAL A 76 -7.12 14.84 9.86
CA VAL A 76 -7.30 13.67 8.98
C VAL A 76 -6.47 12.48 9.47
N VAL A 77 -7.01 11.29 9.29
CA VAL A 77 -6.30 10.02 9.49
C VAL A 77 -5.97 9.39 8.15
N VAL A 78 -4.75 8.91 7.97
CA VAL A 78 -4.39 8.00 6.86
C VAL A 78 -4.15 6.62 7.45
N HIS A 79 -4.95 5.65 7.02
CA HIS A 79 -5.01 4.34 7.65
C HIS A 79 -4.32 3.26 6.81
N PHE A 80 -3.04 2.98 7.13
CA PHE A 80 -2.25 1.89 6.53
C PHE A 80 -2.21 0.64 7.40
N ALA A 81 -2.34 0.78 8.73
CA ALA A 81 -2.20 -0.34 9.65
C ALA A 81 -3.12 -1.51 9.25
N GLY A 82 -2.52 -2.64 8.92
CA GLY A 82 -3.25 -3.82 8.48
C GLY A 82 -2.32 -4.91 7.95
N LYS A 83 -2.72 -6.15 8.15
CA LYS A 83 -2.04 -7.32 7.57
C LYS A 83 -2.39 -7.43 6.08
N LYS A 84 -1.39 -7.75 5.22
CA LYS A 84 -1.52 -7.64 3.76
C LYS A 84 -1.19 -8.92 2.96
N ALA A 85 -0.70 -9.97 3.61
CA ALA A 85 -0.26 -11.18 2.92
C ALA A 85 -1.43 -12.10 2.56
N VAL A 86 -1.76 -12.21 1.26
CA VAL A 86 -2.91 -13.00 0.77
C VAL A 86 -2.81 -14.46 1.23
N GLY A 87 -1.66 -15.13 1.03
CA GLY A 87 -1.48 -16.51 1.42
C GLY A 87 -1.63 -16.75 2.93
N GLU A 88 -1.10 -15.83 3.77
CA GLU A 88 -1.28 -15.91 5.22
C GLU A 88 -2.75 -15.69 5.61
N SER A 89 -3.48 -14.83 4.90
CA SER A 89 -4.89 -14.60 5.19
C SER A 89 -5.74 -15.85 5.01
N VAL A 90 -5.41 -16.68 4.02
CA VAL A 90 -6.08 -17.99 3.80
C VAL A 90 -5.75 -18.95 4.93
N ALA A 91 -4.50 -18.98 5.39
CA ALA A 91 -4.07 -19.88 6.47
C ALA A 91 -4.56 -19.42 7.86
N LYS A 92 -4.69 -18.10 8.08
CA LYS A 92 -5.03 -17.50 9.38
C LYS A 92 -6.14 -16.44 9.25
N PRO A 93 -7.33 -16.76 8.75
CA PRO A 93 -8.36 -15.78 8.42
C PRO A 93 -8.84 -14.97 9.62
N LEU A 94 -9.02 -15.57 10.78
CA LEU A 94 -9.48 -14.87 11.99
C LEU A 94 -8.54 -13.75 12.40
N MET A 95 -7.23 -13.99 12.33
CA MET A 95 -6.22 -12.97 12.62
C MET A 95 -6.34 -11.76 11.68
N TYR A 96 -6.69 -11.99 10.42
CA TYR A 96 -6.90 -10.92 9.43
C TYR A 96 -8.17 -10.13 9.72
N TYR A 97 -9.28 -10.78 10.01
CA TYR A 97 -10.52 -10.10 10.38
C TYR A 97 -10.35 -9.30 11.68
N GLU A 98 -9.74 -9.89 12.70
CA GLU A 98 -9.47 -9.21 13.95
C GLU A 98 -8.59 -7.97 13.71
N ASN A 99 -7.41 -8.15 13.13
CA ASN A 99 -6.48 -7.02 12.93
C ASN A 99 -7.06 -5.94 12.02
N ASN A 100 -7.58 -6.31 10.84
CA ASN A 100 -7.94 -5.33 9.83
C ASN A 100 -9.33 -4.73 10.06
N VAL A 101 -10.31 -5.53 10.49
CA VAL A 101 -11.69 -5.03 10.67
C VAL A 101 -11.89 -4.51 12.09
N VAL A 102 -11.58 -5.31 13.13
CA VAL A 102 -11.76 -4.84 14.51
C VAL A 102 -10.80 -3.69 14.83
N GLY A 103 -9.55 -3.74 14.33
CA GLY A 103 -8.60 -2.63 14.46
C GLY A 103 -9.12 -1.34 13.83
N THR A 104 -9.73 -1.40 12.65
CA THR A 104 -10.36 -0.23 12.02
C THR A 104 -11.55 0.29 12.83
N LEU A 105 -12.37 -0.59 13.41
CA LEU A 105 -13.46 -0.16 14.31
C LEU A 105 -12.92 0.55 15.55
N SER A 106 -11.81 0.07 16.12
CA SER A 106 -11.15 0.74 17.26
C SER A 106 -10.66 2.13 16.86
N LEU A 107 -10.07 2.26 15.67
CA LEU A 107 -9.64 3.55 15.12
C LEU A 107 -10.82 4.51 14.94
N LEU A 108 -11.90 4.08 14.29
CA LEU A 108 -13.08 4.92 14.04
C LEU A 108 -13.73 5.42 15.35
N ARG A 109 -13.82 4.58 16.38
CA ARG A 109 -14.30 5.02 17.72
C ARG A 109 -13.40 6.10 18.32
N GLY A 110 -12.08 5.94 18.17
CA GLY A 110 -11.11 6.96 18.60
C GLY A 110 -11.26 8.26 17.82
N MET A 111 -11.45 8.17 16.51
CA MET A 111 -11.69 9.34 15.64
C MET A 111 -13.00 10.07 16.04
N GLU A 112 -14.07 9.35 16.33
CA GLU A 112 -15.31 9.95 16.82
C GLU A 112 -15.12 10.71 18.13
N ALA A 113 -14.43 10.10 19.08
CA ALA A 113 -14.13 10.73 20.37
C ALA A 113 -13.25 11.98 20.22
N ALA A 114 -12.27 11.95 19.32
CA ALA A 114 -11.39 13.07 18.98
C ALA A 114 -12.04 14.08 18.00
N ARG A 115 -13.26 13.84 17.52
CA ARG A 115 -13.97 14.65 16.51
C ARG A 115 -13.22 14.76 15.18
N CYS A 116 -12.35 13.79 14.84
CA CYS A 116 -11.73 13.70 13.54
C CYS A 116 -12.74 13.14 12.53
N ARG A 117 -13.00 13.88 11.46
CA ARG A 117 -14.07 13.61 10.49
C ARG A 117 -13.57 13.12 9.13
N ARG A 118 -12.27 12.97 8.96
CA ARG A 118 -11.68 12.65 7.66
C ARG A 118 -10.76 11.45 7.76
N ILE A 119 -10.92 10.51 6.80
CA ILE A 119 -10.05 9.33 6.70
C ILE A 119 -9.68 9.05 5.23
N VAL A 120 -8.40 8.80 4.99
CA VAL A 120 -7.90 8.19 3.75
C VAL A 120 -7.57 6.74 4.07
N PHE A 121 -8.25 5.81 3.43
CA PHE A 121 -8.10 4.38 3.69
C PHE A 121 -7.29 3.68 2.60
N SER A 122 -6.28 2.94 3.03
CA SER A 122 -5.50 2.01 2.22
C SER A 122 -6.35 0.80 1.81
N SER A 123 -7.17 0.95 0.75
CA SER A 123 -7.87 -0.17 0.15
C SER A 123 -6.98 -0.90 -0.88
N SER A 124 -7.54 -1.80 -1.65
CA SER A 124 -6.77 -2.67 -2.55
C SER A 124 -7.61 -3.10 -3.75
N ALA A 125 -6.98 -3.28 -4.91
CA ALA A 125 -7.60 -3.91 -6.07
C ALA A 125 -8.11 -5.35 -5.80
N THR A 126 -7.67 -6.00 -4.72
CA THR A 126 -8.18 -7.33 -4.32
C THR A 126 -9.67 -7.33 -3.96
N VAL A 127 -10.31 -6.16 -3.75
CA VAL A 127 -11.75 -6.06 -3.53
C VAL A 127 -12.57 -6.41 -4.77
N TYR A 128 -11.98 -6.29 -5.97
CA TYR A 128 -12.64 -6.64 -7.22
C TYR A 128 -12.79 -8.16 -7.45
N GLY A 129 -11.85 -8.95 -6.91
CA GLY A 129 -11.81 -10.40 -7.15
C GLY A 129 -11.42 -10.74 -8.60
N ASP A 130 -12.14 -11.71 -9.20
CA ASP A 130 -11.90 -12.10 -10.58
C ASP A 130 -12.45 -11.03 -11.55
N PRO A 131 -11.62 -10.46 -12.42
CA PRO A 131 -12.04 -9.41 -13.36
C PRO A 131 -13.11 -9.92 -14.33
N GLN A 132 -14.24 -9.21 -14.40
CA GLN A 132 -15.28 -9.43 -15.41
C GLN A 132 -15.00 -8.66 -16.71
N TYR A 133 -14.26 -7.58 -16.61
CA TYR A 133 -13.75 -6.77 -17.72
C TYR A 133 -12.47 -6.03 -17.29
N LEU A 134 -11.70 -5.57 -18.24
CA LEU A 134 -10.49 -4.78 -18.06
C LEU A 134 -10.49 -3.59 -19.05
N PRO A 135 -9.92 -2.43 -18.65
CA PRO A 135 -9.35 -2.12 -17.33
C PRO A 135 -10.43 -2.07 -16.24
N LEU A 136 -10.01 -2.29 -14.96
CA LEU A 136 -10.89 -2.21 -13.81
C LEU A 136 -11.19 -0.75 -13.47
N ASP A 137 -12.44 -0.35 -13.52
CA ASP A 137 -12.92 0.93 -13.00
C ASP A 137 -13.63 0.75 -11.64
N GLU A 138 -14.03 1.85 -10.98
CA GLU A 138 -14.64 1.79 -9.66
C GLU A 138 -16.08 1.30 -9.67
N SER A 139 -16.72 1.18 -10.85
CA SER A 139 -18.06 0.61 -11.04
C SER A 139 -18.03 -0.92 -11.19
N HIS A 140 -16.85 -1.50 -11.37
CA HIS A 140 -16.70 -2.96 -11.45
C HIS A 140 -17.27 -3.65 -10.20
N PRO A 141 -17.99 -4.77 -10.34
CA PRO A 141 -18.51 -5.53 -9.21
C PRO A 141 -17.43 -5.92 -8.20
N LEU A 142 -17.77 -5.89 -6.92
CA LEU A 142 -16.84 -6.22 -5.82
C LEU A 142 -17.11 -7.65 -5.34
N SER A 143 -16.09 -8.51 -5.45
CA SER A 143 -16.21 -9.95 -5.16
C SER A 143 -14.88 -10.54 -4.68
N ALA A 144 -14.33 -9.98 -3.60
CA ALA A 144 -13.04 -10.43 -3.06
C ALA A 144 -12.98 -11.95 -2.87
N THR A 145 -11.91 -12.59 -3.36
CA THR A 145 -11.76 -14.05 -3.42
C THR A 145 -10.94 -14.63 -2.27
N ASN A 146 -10.40 -13.79 -1.39
CA ASN A 146 -9.58 -14.23 -0.25
C ASN A 146 -9.86 -13.38 1.00
N PRO A 147 -9.51 -13.87 2.21
CA PRO A 147 -9.81 -13.17 3.47
C PRO A 147 -9.19 -11.77 3.55
N TYR A 148 -7.99 -11.55 3.02
CA TYR A 148 -7.39 -10.21 2.98
C TYR A 148 -8.27 -9.23 2.17
N GLY A 149 -8.63 -9.59 0.94
CA GLY A 149 -9.53 -8.79 0.10
C GLY A 149 -10.89 -8.57 0.77
N GLN A 150 -11.45 -9.60 1.42
CA GLN A 150 -12.70 -9.49 2.19
C GLN A 150 -12.57 -8.48 3.34
N THR A 151 -11.45 -8.46 4.07
CA THR A 151 -11.27 -7.45 5.14
C THR A 151 -11.24 -6.02 4.59
N LYS A 152 -10.60 -5.82 3.42
CA LYS A 152 -10.59 -4.49 2.77
C LYS A 152 -12.00 -4.08 2.33
N LEU A 153 -12.73 -4.99 1.70
CA LEU A 153 -14.12 -4.75 1.26
C LEU A 153 -15.05 -4.46 2.44
N MET A 154 -14.94 -5.20 3.54
CA MET A 154 -15.72 -4.94 4.75
C MET A 154 -15.43 -3.56 5.34
N VAL A 155 -14.18 -3.14 5.36
CA VAL A 155 -13.81 -1.79 5.84
C VAL A 155 -14.37 -0.72 4.89
N GLU A 156 -14.37 -0.93 3.56
CA GLU A 156 -15.03 -0.02 2.63
C GLU A 156 -16.53 0.14 2.94
N HIS A 157 -17.23 -0.96 3.23
CA HIS A 157 -18.64 -0.91 3.62
C HIS A 157 -18.84 -0.15 4.93
N ILE A 158 -18.04 -0.44 5.95
CA ILE A 158 -18.09 0.26 7.24
C ILE A 158 -17.88 1.77 7.06
N LEU A 159 -16.91 2.18 6.24
CA LEU A 159 -16.65 3.60 5.98
C LEU A 159 -17.78 4.28 5.20
N ARG A 160 -18.42 3.58 4.25
CA ARG A 160 -19.62 4.09 3.56
C ARG A 160 -20.77 4.32 4.54
N ASP A 161 -21.05 3.34 5.41
CA ASP A 161 -22.09 3.45 6.42
C ASP A 161 -21.76 4.56 7.44
N TRP A 162 -20.49 4.69 7.84
CA TRP A 162 -20.04 5.75 8.73
C TRP A 162 -20.26 7.14 8.13
N CYS A 163 -19.96 7.34 6.84
CA CYS A 163 -20.21 8.59 6.14
C CYS A 163 -21.73 8.85 5.93
N ALA A 164 -22.50 7.83 5.61
CA ALA A 164 -23.94 7.98 5.33
C ALA A 164 -24.72 8.54 6.53
N THR A 165 -24.28 8.26 7.75
CA THR A 165 -24.90 8.75 8.98
C THR A 165 -24.36 10.09 9.48
N ARG A 166 -23.32 10.64 8.83
CA ARG A 166 -22.60 11.85 9.26
C ARG A 166 -22.21 12.71 8.06
N PRO A 167 -23.04 13.67 7.67
CA PRO A 167 -22.86 14.44 6.44
C PRO A 167 -21.60 15.32 6.39
N ASP A 168 -20.94 15.52 7.54
CA ASP A 168 -19.69 16.29 7.69
C ASP A 168 -18.43 15.40 7.69
N THR A 169 -18.59 14.11 7.38
CA THR A 169 -17.44 13.17 7.28
C THR A 169 -16.99 12.98 5.84
N SER A 170 -15.69 12.65 5.70
CA SER A 170 -15.07 12.29 4.43
C SER A 170 -14.28 11.00 4.57
N ALA A 171 -14.50 10.04 3.68
CA ALA A 171 -13.70 8.83 3.55
C ALA A 171 -13.24 8.68 2.10
N VAL A 172 -11.93 8.65 1.87
CA VAL A 172 -11.33 8.39 0.56
C VAL A 172 -10.74 6.99 0.58
N LEU A 173 -11.27 6.08 -0.25
CA LEU A 173 -10.87 4.68 -0.31
C LEU A 173 -9.94 4.51 -1.51
N LEU A 174 -8.62 4.51 -1.29
CA LEU A 174 -7.66 4.33 -2.35
C LEU A 174 -7.47 2.85 -2.66
N ARG A 175 -8.00 2.37 -3.77
CA ARG A 175 -7.83 1.01 -4.28
C ARG A 175 -6.58 0.94 -5.13
N TYR A 176 -5.45 0.63 -4.51
CA TYR A 176 -4.22 0.53 -5.28
C TYR A 176 -3.88 -0.91 -5.69
N PHE A 177 -3.13 -0.98 -6.79
CA PHE A 177 -2.70 -2.22 -7.43
C PHE A 177 -1.39 -2.69 -6.80
N ASN A 178 -0.32 -2.87 -7.52
CA ASN A 178 0.91 -3.48 -7.00
C ASN A 178 1.99 -2.42 -6.73
N PRO A 179 2.12 -1.88 -5.51
CA PRO A 179 3.17 -0.91 -5.22
C PRO A 179 4.55 -1.54 -5.27
N VAL A 180 5.47 -0.88 -5.98
CA VAL A 180 6.86 -1.32 -6.17
C VAL A 180 7.81 -0.13 -6.21
N GLY A 181 9.12 -0.38 -6.23
CA GLY A 181 10.13 0.66 -6.22
C GLY A 181 10.53 1.10 -4.81
N ALA A 182 11.26 2.18 -4.72
CA ALA A 182 11.76 2.76 -3.48
C ALA A 182 11.99 4.26 -3.65
N HIS A 183 12.32 4.97 -2.58
CA HIS A 183 12.71 6.36 -2.67
C HIS A 183 14.05 6.51 -3.44
N ASP A 184 14.18 7.57 -4.24
CA ASP A 184 15.34 7.82 -5.11
C ASP A 184 16.67 7.82 -4.37
N SER A 185 16.69 8.23 -3.10
CA SER A 185 17.88 8.21 -2.26
C SER A 185 18.43 6.81 -1.96
N GLY A 186 17.61 5.76 -2.12
CA GLY A 186 17.93 4.41 -1.67
C GLY A 186 17.97 4.24 -0.15
N LYS A 187 17.45 5.20 0.63
CA LYS A 187 17.43 5.13 2.10
C LYS A 187 16.17 4.49 2.67
N ILE A 188 15.03 4.62 1.98
CA ILE A 188 13.78 3.94 2.36
C ILE A 188 13.24 3.11 1.21
N GLY A 189 12.70 1.93 1.52
CA GLY A 189 12.20 0.96 0.56
C GLY A 189 11.41 -0.16 1.22
N GLU A 190 11.04 -1.21 0.45
CA GLU A 190 10.33 -2.36 1.00
C GLU A 190 11.31 -3.35 1.64
N ASP A 191 11.14 -3.61 2.95
CA ASP A 191 11.93 -4.56 3.73
C ASP A 191 11.02 -5.54 4.46
N PRO A 192 10.55 -6.61 3.80
CA PRO A 192 9.72 -7.63 4.44
C PRO A 192 10.56 -8.44 5.45
N HIS A 193 10.04 -8.61 6.68
CA HIS A 193 10.73 -9.35 7.75
C HIS A 193 10.93 -10.84 7.40
N ASP A 194 10.00 -11.41 6.64
CA ASP A 194 10.00 -12.83 6.24
C ASP A 194 10.28 -13.02 4.74
N ILE A 195 9.86 -14.16 4.20
CA ILE A 195 9.88 -14.41 2.76
C ILE A 195 8.95 -13.40 2.06
N PRO A 196 9.47 -12.62 1.08
CA PRO A 196 8.63 -11.67 0.36
C PRO A 196 7.41 -12.31 -0.28
N ASN A 197 6.25 -11.72 -0.07
CA ASN A 197 5.01 -12.13 -0.74
C ASN A 197 4.83 -11.40 -2.09
N ASN A 198 5.47 -10.25 -2.26
CA ASN A 198 5.42 -9.44 -3.47
C ASN A 198 6.57 -9.79 -4.41
N LEU A 199 6.36 -9.62 -5.72
CA LEU A 199 7.32 -9.96 -6.76
C LEU A 199 8.61 -9.15 -6.66
N MET A 200 8.53 -7.81 -6.58
CA MET A 200 9.70 -6.92 -6.67
C MET A 200 10.75 -7.18 -5.57
N PRO A 201 10.40 -7.26 -4.28
CA PRO A 201 11.42 -7.58 -3.26
C PRO A 201 12.00 -8.99 -3.43
N PHE A 202 11.22 -9.95 -3.96
CA PHE A 202 11.76 -11.28 -4.26
C PHE A 202 12.80 -11.22 -5.39
N VAL A 203 12.49 -10.52 -6.49
CA VAL A 203 13.40 -10.26 -7.63
C VAL A 203 14.67 -9.56 -7.14
N SER A 204 14.53 -8.52 -6.32
CA SER A 204 15.65 -7.76 -5.74
C SER A 204 16.56 -8.65 -4.89
N GLN A 205 15.98 -9.54 -4.06
CA GLN A 205 16.74 -10.48 -3.23
C GLN A 205 17.44 -11.57 -4.05
N VAL A 206 16.89 -11.97 -5.21
CA VAL A 206 17.60 -12.86 -6.15
C VAL A 206 18.78 -12.12 -6.77
N ALA A 207 18.59 -10.91 -7.27
CA ALA A 207 19.62 -10.12 -7.94
C ALA A 207 20.80 -9.77 -7.02
N VAL A 208 20.57 -9.56 -5.71
CA VAL A 208 21.65 -9.30 -4.73
C VAL A 208 22.28 -10.60 -4.19
N GLY A 209 21.75 -11.77 -4.56
CA GLY A 209 22.29 -13.09 -4.19
C GLY A 209 21.79 -13.67 -2.86
N ARG A 210 20.79 -13.04 -2.21
CA ARG A 210 20.17 -13.60 -1.00
C ARG A 210 19.33 -14.86 -1.29
N ARG A 211 18.83 -14.98 -2.54
CA ARG A 211 18.05 -16.13 -3.02
C ARG A 211 18.63 -16.67 -4.32
N LYS A 212 18.51 -17.98 -4.51
CA LYS A 212 19.09 -18.66 -5.68
C LYS A 212 18.34 -18.39 -6.97
N LYS A 213 17.00 -18.36 -6.93
CA LYS A 213 16.12 -18.18 -8.10
C LYS A 213 14.74 -17.70 -7.70
N LEU A 214 14.05 -17.08 -8.65
CA LEU A 214 12.64 -16.71 -8.56
C LEU A 214 11.76 -17.88 -9.04
N GLN A 215 10.62 -18.09 -8.38
CA GLN A 215 9.55 -18.95 -8.89
C GLN A 215 8.50 -18.07 -9.58
N VAL A 216 8.26 -18.32 -10.87
CA VAL A 216 7.21 -17.69 -11.67
C VAL A 216 5.99 -18.61 -11.66
N PHE A 217 4.91 -18.18 -11.01
CA PHE A 217 3.72 -18.99 -10.81
C PHE A 217 2.77 -18.93 -12.01
N GLY A 218 2.72 -20.00 -12.80
CA GLY A 218 1.97 -20.12 -14.05
C GLY A 218 2.75 -19.59 -15.27
N GLY A 219 2.70 -20.36 -16.34
CA GLY A 219 3.28 -20.02 -17.65
C GLY A 219 2.30 -20.32 -18.77
N ASP A 220 1.01 -20.47 -18.44
CA ASP A 220 -0.07 -20.91 -19.32
C ASP A 220 -1.32 -20.02 -19.19
N TYR A 221 -1.18 -18.80 -18.66
CA TYR A 221 -2.26 -17.81 -18.65
C TYR A 221 -2.51 -17.30 -20.09
N ASP A 222 -3.74 -16.85 -20.34
CA ASP A 222 -4.08 -16.14 -21.58
C ASP A 222 -3.54 -14.70 -21.54
N THR A 223 -2.23 -14.61 -21.70
CA THR A 223 -1.42 -13.37 -21.67
C THR A 223 -0.28 -13.47 -22.69
N PRO A 224 0.36 -12.39 -23.12
CA PRO A 224 1.35 -12.43 -24.20
C PRO A 224 2.52 -13.41 -24.02
N ASP A 225 2.98 -13.60 -22.77
CA ASP A 225 4.10 -14.51 -22.43
C ASP A 225 3.67 -15.69 -21.53
N GLY A 226 2.38 -15.84 -21.31
CA GLY A 226 1.81 -16.90 -20.48
C GLY A 226 1.91 -16.63 -18.97
N THR A 227 2.56 -15.57 -18.52
CA THR A 227 2.68 -15.24 -17.10
C THR A 227 1.65 -14.18 -16.66
N GLY A 228 1.39 -14.07 -15.35
CA GLY A 228 0.38 -13.15 -14.85
C GLY A 228 0.73 -11.68 -15.10
N VAL A 229 -0.24 -10.88 -15.53
CA VAL A 229 -0.11 -9.43 -15.81
C VAL A 229 -0.68 -8.63 -14.65
N ARG A 230 0.08 -7.64 -14.15
CA ARG A 230 -0.34 -6.76 -13.06
C ARG A 230 -0.02 -5.31 -13.38
N ASP A 231 -0.81 -4.39 -12.83
CA ASP A 231 -0.52 -2.97 -12.80
C ASP A 231 0.46 -2.69 -11.66
N TYR A 232 1.68 -2.36 -11.99
CA TYR A 232 2.70 -1.94 -11.02
C TYR A 232 2.71 -0.43 -10.92
N ILE A 233 2.65 0.08 -9.68
CA ILE A 233 2.70 1.51 -9.40
C ILE A 233 3.93 1.83 -8.54
N HIS A 234 4.64 2.91 -8.91
CA HIS A 234 5.78 3.35 -8.11
C HIS A 234 5.31 3.87 -6.75
N VAL A 235 5.97 3.41 -5.67
CA VAL A 235 5.57 3.76 -4.29
C VAL A 235 5.56 5.26 -4.01
N VAL A 236 6.43 6.04 -4.66
CA VAL A 236 6.44 7.52 -4.55
C VAL A 236 5.21 8.14 -5.23
N ASP A 237 4.80 7.64 -6.40
CA ASP A 237 3.55 8.09 -7.03
C ASP A 237 2.34 7.73 -6.18
N LEU A 238 2.33 6.54 -5.58
CA LEU A 238 1.30 6.13 -4.62
C LEU A 238 1.29 7.04 -3.38
N ALA A 239 2.45 7.41 -2.84
CA ALA A 239 2.55 8.33 -1.71
C ALA A 239 1.95 9.72 -2.05
N LYS A 240 2.23 10.23 -3.26
CA LYS A 240 1.62 11.46 -3.78
C LYS A 240 0.10 11.34 -3.96
N ALA A 241 -0.41 10.16 -4.34
CA ALA A 241 -1.85 9.94 -4.39
C ALA A 241 -2.50 10.07 -3.00
N HIS A 242 -1.81 9.60 -1.94
CA HIS A 242 -2.29 9.78 -0.56
C HIS A 242 -2.27 11.25 -0.14
N ALA A 243 -1.23 12.03 -0.48
CA ALA A 243 -1.17 13.46 -0.21
C ALA A 243 -2.31 14.21 -0.93
N ALA A 244 -2.55 13.91 -2.20
CA ALA A 244 -3.69 14.45 -2.95
C ALA A 244 -5.04 14.06 -2.36
N ALA A 245 -5.19 12.81 -1.86
CA ALA A 245 -6.40 12.34 -1.20
C ALA A 245 -6.65 13.04 0.15
N ILE A 246 -5.60 13.40 0.90
CA ILE A 246 -5.71 14.23 2.11
C ILE A 246 -6.33 15.59 1.77
N SER A 247 -5.81 16.25 0.74
CA SER A 247 -6.30 17.55 0.27
C SER A 247 -7.74 17.45 -0.26
N PHE A 248 -8.06 16.39 -1.00
CA PHE A 248 -9.43 16.13 -1.47
C PHE A 248 -10.41 15.90 -0.31
N ALA A 249 -10.02 15.14 0.72
CA ALA A 249 -10.83 14.88 1.89
C ALA A 249 -11.18 16.14 2.70
N GLU A 250 -10.41 17.23 2.55
CA GLU A 250 -10.68 18.51 3.22
C GLU A 250 -11.94 19.19 2.70
N THR A 251 -12.20 19.07 1.41
CA THR A 251 -13.26 19.78 0.71
C THR A 251 -14.43 18.88 0.27
N HIS A 252 -14.24 17.55 0.33
CA HIS A 252 -15.21 16.56 -0.07
C HIS A 252 -15.92 15.95 1.15
N ALA A 253 -17.23 15.80 1.08
CA ALA A 253 -18.02 15.07 2.07
C ALA A 253 -18.56 13.77 1.46
N GLY A 254 -18.66 12.72 2.28
CA GLY A 254 -19.12 11.41 1.86
C GLY A 254 -17.99 10.40 1.68
N CYS A 255 -18.27 9.30 1.01
CA CYS A 255 -17.33 8.19 0.84
C CYS A 255 -17.05 7.96 -0.64
N GLU A 256 -15.79 8.12 -1.04
CA GLU A 256 -15.37 8.03 -2.44
C GLU A 256 -14.30 6.96 -2.63
N ALA A 257 -14.55 5.98 -3.52
CA ALA A 257 -13.55 4.99 -3.91
C ALA A 257 -12.83 5.45 -5.18
N ILE A 258 -11.50 5.34 -5.18
CA ILE A 258 -10.63 5.82 -6.26
C ILE A 258 -9.55 4.79 -6.55
N ASN A 259 -9.44 4.35 -7.80
CA ASN A 259 -8.35 3.49 -8.25
C ASN A 259 -7.04 4.26 -8.34
N VAL A 260 -5.96 3.66 -7.86
CA VAL A 260 -4.62 4.21 -7.92
C VAL A 260 -3.69 3.19 -8.58
N GLY A 261 -3.47 3.37 -9.85
CA GLY A 261 -2.66 2.53 -10.73
C GLY A 261 -2.07 3.33 -11.87
N THR A 262 -1.33 2.68 -12.75
CA THR A 262 -0.77 3.29 -13.97
C THR A 262 -1.70 3.13 -15.16
N GLY A 263 -2.65 2.19 -15.10
CA GLY A 263 -3.44 1.76 -16.25
C GLY A 263 -2.68 0.87 -17.23
N GLN A 264 -1.44 0.51 -16.91
CA GLN A 264 -0.58 -0.32 -17.75
C GLN A 264 -0.25 -1.62 -17.02
N GLY A 265 -0.57 -2.74 -17.67
CA GLY A 265 -0.20 -4.05 -17.17
C GLY A 265 1.20 -4.42 -17.63
N ALA A 266 2.00 -5.02 -16.73
CA ALA A 266 3.25 -5.68 -17.07
C ALA A 266 3.22 -7.13 -16.57
N SER A 267 3.80 -8.04 -17.35
CA SER A 267 3.90 -9.45 -16.99
C SER A 267 5.00 -9.69 -15.94
N VAL A 268 5.03 -10.88 -15.35
CA VAL A 268 6.12 -11.25 -14.45
C VAL A 268 7.47 -11.25 -15.18
N LEU A 269 7.50 -11.73 -16.44
CA LEU A 269 8.73 -11.75 -17.24
C LEU A 269 9.15 -10.36 -17.69
N ASP A 270 8.20 -9.43 -17.97
CA ASP A 270 8.52 -8.02 -18.22
C ASP A 270 9.23 -7.39 -17.02
N VAL A 271 8.75 -7.67 -15.80
CA VAL A 271 9.39 -7.18 -14.56
C VAL A 271 10.80 -7.76 -14.41
N VAL A 272 10.99 -9.06 -14.67
CA VAL A 272 12.31 -9.69 -14.62
C VAL A 272 13.26 -9.03 -15.62
N ALA A 273 12.85 -8.89 -16.87
CA ALA A 273 13.68 -8.29 -17.93
C ALA A 273 14.03 -6.82 -17.61
N ALA A 274 13.04 -6.02 -17.16
CA ALA A 274 13.26 -4.64 -16.76
C ALA A 274 14.21 -4.52 -15.56
N PHE A 275 14.11 -5.45 -14.60
CA PHE A 275 14.99 -5.45 -13.43
C PHE A 275 16.42 -5.86 -13.79
N GLU A 276 16.61 -6.86 -14.64
CA GLU A 276 17.94 -7.25 -15.18
C GLU A 276 18.60 -6.08 -15.91
N ALA A 277 17.84 -5.38 -16.77
CA ALA A 277 18.32 -4.20 -17.48
C ALA A 277 18.71 -3.05 -16.52
N ALA A 278 17.90 -2.80 -15.48
CA ALA A 278 18.14 -1.72 -14.50
C ALA A 278 19.31 -2.02 -13.56
N SER A 279 19.47 -3.28 -13.16
CA SER A 279 20.46 -3.70 -12.16
C SER A 279 21.81 -4.14 -12.75
N GLY A 280 21.83 -4.57 -14.01
CA GLY A 280 22.95 -5.28 -14.64
C GLY A 280 23.21 -6.65 -13.98
N ARG A 281 22.21 -7.23 -13.31
CA ARG A 281 22.30 -8.51 -12.60
C ARG A 281 21.31 -9.49 -13.20
N SER A 282 21.72 -10.75 -13.35
CA SER A 282 20.80 -11.82 -13.75
C SER A 282 19.83 -12.16 -12.62
N VAL A 283 18.59 -12.46 -13.00
CA VAL A 283 17.53 -12.96 -12.11
C VAL A 283 17.12 -14.37 -12.57
N PRO A 284 17.87 -15.41 -12.17
CA PRO A 284 17.51 -16.79 -12.47
C PRO A 284 16.09 -17.08 -12.01
N HIS A 285 15.29 -17.68 -12.87
CA HIS A 285 13.91 -18.01 -12.56
C HIS A 285 13.50 -19.38 -13.13
N GLU A 286 12.43 -19.95 -12.60
CA GLU A 286 11.77 -21.13 -13.11
C GLU A 286 10.25 -20.92 -13.10
N VAL A 287 9.59 -21.40 -14.15
CA VAL A 287 8.13 -21.42 -14.19
C VAL A 287 7.63 -22.65 -13.43
N VAL A 288 6.69 -22.42 -12.52
CA VAL A 288 6.06 -23.47 -11.69
C VAL A 288 4.54 -23.41 -11.86
N ALA A 289 3.80 -24.35 -11.26
CA ALA A 289 2.34 -24.36 -11.32
C ALA A 289 1.71 -23.07 -10.80
N ARG A 290 0.52 -22.73 -11.33
CA ARG A 290 -0.26 -21.56 -10.87
C ARG A 290 -0.53 -21.64 -9.36
N ARG A 291 -0.55 -20.47 -8.70
CA ARG A 291 -1.07 -20.36 -7.33
C ARG A 291 -2.60 -20.32 -7.37
N PRO A 292 -3.29 -20.98 -6.44
CA PRO A 292 -4.74 -20.83 -6.31
C PRO A 292 -5.13 -19.35 -6.07
N GLY A 293 -6.11 -18.86 -6.82
CA GLY A 293 -6.62 -17.49 -6.70
C GLY A 293 -5.84 -16.42 -7.48
N ASP A 294 -4.80 -16.78 -8.23
CA ASP A 294 -4.15 -15.83 -9.15
C ASP A 294 -4.97 -15.70 -10.44
N VAL A 295 -5.22 -14.43 -10.84
CA VAL A 295 -5.90 -14.08 -12.11
C VAL A 295 -4.89 -13.82 -13.22
N ALA A 296 -5.31 -14.02 -14.50
CA ALA A 296 -4.45 -13.80 -15.67
C ALA A 296 -3.96 -12.35 -15.77
N ALA A 297 -4.86 -11.37 -15.67
CA ALA A 297 -4.53 -9.96 -15.78
C ALA A 297 -5.35 -9.12 -14.79
N CYS A 298 -4.74 -8.05 -14.26
CA CYS A 298 -5.40 -7.11 -13.37
C CYS A 298 -4.69 -5.75 -13.48
N TYR A 299 -5.38 -4.74 -14.09
CA TYR A 299 -4.89 -3.36 -14.22
C TYR A 299 -6.02 -2.35 -14.18
N ALA A 300 -5.69 -1.12 -13.76
CA ALA A 300 -6.63 -0.06 -13.43
C ALA A 300 -7.14 0.73 -14.64
N ASP A 301 -8.35 1.24 -14.55
CA ASP A 301 -8.69 2.56 -15.06
C ASP A 301 -8.46 3.58 -13.91
N ALA A 302 -7.50 4.49 -14.09
CA ALA A 302 -7.15 5.52 -13.11
C ALA A 302 -7.69 6.92 -13.48
N SER A 303 -8.60 7.02 -14.44
CA SER A 303 -9.16 8.29 -14.92
C SER A 303 -9.86 9.09 -13.82
N LYS A 304 -10.49 8.42 -12.87
CA LYS A 304 -11.12 9.02 -11.71
C LYS A 304 -10.13 9.69 -10.75
N ALA A 305 -8.95 9.09 -10.54
CA ALA A 305 -7.88 9.71 -9.75
C ALA A 305 -7.42 11.02 -10.40
N GLN A 306 -7.26 11.04 -11.71
CA GLN A 306 -6.92 12.26 -12.43
C GLN A 306 -8.00 13.33 -12.30
N SER A 307 -9.28 12.97 -12.45
CA SER A 307 -10.38 13.93 -12.42
C SER A 307 -10.66 14.49 -11.03
N LEU A 308 -10.58 13.68 -9.97
CA LEU A 308 -10.93 14.10 -8.60
C LEU A 308 -9.73 14.58 -7.79
N LEU A 309 -8.58 13.93 -7.93
CA LEU A 309 -7.38 14.24 -7.16
C LEU A 309 -6.38 15.11 -7.93
N GLY A 310 -6.57 15.32 -9.24
CA GLY A 310 -5.57 15.93 -10.11
C GLY A 310 -4.27 15.10 -10.18
N TRP A 311 -4.35 13.81 -9.86
CA TRP A 311 -3.21 12.92 -9.74
C TRP A 311 -3.12 11.92 -10.89
N GLN A 312 -1.91 11.69 -11.35
CA GLN A 312 -1.57 10.66 -12.33
C GLN A 312 -0.20 10.05 -11.98
N ALA A 313 -0.04 8.74 -12.20
CA ALA A 313 1.26 8.08 -12.12
C ALA A 313 2.22 8.64 -13.19
N THR A 314 3.46 8.90 -12.79
CA THR A 314 4.46 9.53 -13.65
C THR A 314 5.70 8.66 -13.89
N ARG A 315 5.90 7.63 -13.06
CA ARG A 315 7.07 6.75 -13.11
C ARG A 315 6.72 5.43 -13.79
N ASP A 316 7.58 4.99 -14.70
CA ASP A 316 7.43 3.75 -15.45
C ASP A 316 8.07 2.54 -14.74
N LEU A 317 7.93 1.36 -15.34
CA LEU A 317 8.51 0.11 -14.82
C LEU A 317 10.04 0.19 -14.72
N THR A 318 10.70 0.94 -15.58
CA THR A 318 12.15 1.14 -15.56
C THR A 318 12.57 1.90 -14.30
N ASP A 319 11.84 2.96 -13.96
CA ASP A 319 12.08 3.74 -12.75
C ASP A 319 11.81 2.92 -11.49
N MET A 320 10.74 2.13 -11.49
CA MET A 320 10.40 1.20 -10.41
C MET A 320 11.55 0.21 -10.13
N CYS A 321 12.09 -0.40 -11.20
CA CYS A 321 13.21 -1.34 -11.08
C CYS A 321 14.52 -0.65 -10.64
N LYS A 322 14.83 0.53 -11.19
CA LYS A 322 16.03 1.30 -10.80
C LYS A 322 16.02 1.67 -9.33
N THR A 323 14.90 2.19 -8.83
CA THR A 323 14.80 2.61 -7.43
C THR A 323 14.79 1.43 -6.47
N ALA A 324 14.09 0.33 -6.83
CA ALA A 324 14.12 -0.93 -6.06
C ALA A 324 15.53 -1.50 -5.97
N TRP A 325 16.28 -1.52 -7.09
CA TRP A 325 17.68 -1.95 -7.08
C TRP A 325 18.58 -1.00 -6.28
N ASN A 326 18.38 0.32 -6.42
CA ASN A 326 19.14 1.31 -5.64
C ASN A 326 18.97 1.09 -4.13
N TRP A 327 17.75 0.82 -3.66
CA TRP A 327 17.46 0.44 -2.29
C TRP A 327 18.18 -0.86 -1.90
N GLN A 328 17.94 -1.94 -2.65
CA GLN A 328 18.43 -3.27 -2.29
C GLN A 328 19.97 -3.34 -2.25
N ARG A 329 20.66 -2.70 -3.19
CA ARG A 329 22.13 -2.69 -3.22
C ARG A 329 22.79 -1.90 -2.09
N GLN A 330 22.11 -0.84 -1.60
CA GLN A 330 22.56 -0.05 -0.45
C GLN A 330 22.19 -0.69 0.89
N ASN A 331 21.16 -1.52 0.90
CA ASN A 331 20.62 -2.19 2.08
C ASN A 331 20.45 -3.69 1.80
N PRO A 332 21.57 -4.44 1.65
CA PRO A 332 21.48 -5.86 1.30
C PRO A 332 20.71 -6.66 2.34
N ASP A 333 20.77 -6.26 3.61
CA ASP A 333 20.10 -6.88 4.75
C ASP A 333 18.90 -6.07 5.28
N GLY A 334 18.38 -5.15 4.46
CA GLY A 334 17.25 -4.30 4.82
C GLY A 334 17.62 -3.20 5.80
N TYR A 335 16.69 -2.86 6.69
CA TYR A 335 16.89 -1.84 7.74
C TYR A 335 17.80 -2.31 8.89
N ASN A 336 18.13 -3.59 8.95
CA ASN A 336 18.92 -4.19 10.03
C ASN A 336 20.42 -4.26 9.70
N GLY A 337 20.83 -3.77 8.54
CA GLY A 337 22.23 -3.77 8.07
C GLY A 337 23.01 -2.52 8.43
#